data_c722d696bb005660812690a588e14b61
#
_entry.id   c722d696bb005660812690a588e14b61
#
_cell.length_a   1.000
_cell.length_b   1.000
_cell.length_c   1.000
_cell.angle_alpha   90.00
_cell.angle_beta   90.00
_cell.angle_gamma   90.00
#
_symmetry.space_group_name_H-M   'P 1'
#
loop_
_entity.id
_entity.type
_entity.pdbx_description
1 polymer ?
#
loop_
_entity_poly.entity_id
_entity_poly.type
_entity_poly.pdbx_seq_one_letter_code
_entity_poly.pdbx_strand_id
1 'polypeptide(L)'
;MHAIGNCTLGDHPRVVVALCDDVCRDDAEQALMRGGDIIELRMDTFSDKATGHVLEEAGKYADLPVIGTIRMGEEGGGWRDNEARRLALYEAVMPAVNAVDIELGADTINREVIACAREQGVCVIGSFHDFGATPDRSTLNRMLEKGVALGVDIVKVAAHCAGPDDLRRLAGFLIENSDTPLVVIAMGGMGMMSRVFFPALGSLLT
;
A
#
# COMPACT_ATOMS: atom_id res chain seq x y z
N MET A 1 0.24 18.37 -0.59
CA MET A 1 1.17 17.62 -1.46
C MET A 1 1.61 16.42 -0.66
N HIS A 2 1.41 15.20 -1.16
CA HIS A 2 1.78 13.96 -0.45
C HIS A 2 3.17 13.52 -0.88
N ALA A 3 3.91 12.88 0.02
CA ALA A 3 5.23 12.34 -0.26
C ALA A 3 5.47 11.05 0.54
N ILE A 4 6.30 10.17 0.01
CA ILE A 4 6.85 9.00 0.70
C ILE A 4 8.37 9.14 0.67
N GLY A 5 8.97 9.46 1.82
CA GLY A 5 10.38 9.87 1.89
C GLY A 5 10.64 11.11 1.03
N ASN A 6 11.62 11.04 0.16
CA ASN A 6 11.96 12.10 -0.80
C ASN A 6 11.15 12.03 -2.13
N CYS A 7 10.23 11.07 -2.25
CA CYS A 7 9.41 10.85 -3.44
C CYS A 7 8.10 11.63 -3.35
N THR A 8 7.95 12.73 -4.09
CA THR A 8 6.71 13.52 -4.20
C THR A 8 5.69 12.74 -5.03
N LEU A 9 4.41 12.77 -4.60
CA LEU A 9 3.31 12.08 -5.28
C LEU A 9 2.37 13.07 -5.97
N GLY A 10 1.83 12.66 -7.12
CA GLY A 10 0.81 13.40 -7.88
C GLY A 10 1.37 14.30 -8.99
N ASP A 11 2.68 14.50 -9.08
CA ASP A 11 3.34 15.20 -10.19
C ASP A 11 3.51 14.30 -11.43
N HIS A 12 3.77 13.02 -11.19
CA HIS A 12 3.80 11.95 -12.20
C HIS A 12 3.56 10.57 -11.55
N PRO A 13 3.22 9.54 -12.34
CA PRO A 13 3.03 8.18 -11.82
C PRO A 13 4.27 7.66 -11.11
N ARG A 14 4.09 6.96 -9.98
CA ARG A 14 5.17 6.33 -9.22
C ARG A 14 5.04 4.82 -9.23
N VAL A 15 6.14 4.15 -9.48
CA VAL A 15 6.23 2.68 -9.53
C VAL A 15 6.73 2.16 -8.18
N VAL A 16 5.94 1.28 -7.57
CA VAL A 16 6.29 0.62 -6.30
C VAL A 16 6.85 -0.77 -6.59
N VAL A 17 8.04 -1.05 -6.07
CA VAL A 17 8.71 -2.34 -6.17
C VAL A 17 8.53 -3.11 -4.86
N ALA A 18 7.72 -4.17 -4.90
CA ALA A 18 7.49 -5.02 -3.73
C ALA A 18 8.64 -6.00 -3.51
N LEU A 19 9.18 -6.01 -2.30
CA LEU A 19 10.26 -6.91 -1.87
C LEU A 19 9.83 -7.79 -0.71
N CYS A 20 10.30 -9.04 -0.71
CA CYS A 20 10.32 -9.93 0.44
C CYS A 20 11.65 -9.76 1.20
N ASP A 21 11.91 -10.60 2.23
CA ASP A 21 13.22 -10.68 2.87
C ASP A 21 14.28 -11.30 1.95
N ASP A 22 15.54 -11.24 2.39
CA ASP A 22 16.71 -11.80 1.68
C ASP A 22 17.01 -11.18 0.30
N VAL A 23 16.37 -10.05 -0.03
CA VAL A 23 16.76 -9.27 -1.21
C VAL A 23 17.98 -8.43 -0.87
N CYS A 24 19.04 -8.54 -1.67
CA CYS A 24 20.20 -7.70 -1.44
C CYS A 24 19.93 -6.25 -1.86
N ARG A 25 20.62 -5.32 -1.20
CA ARG A 25 20.47 -3.89 -1.47
C ARG A 25 20.72 -3.54 -2.95
N ASP A 26 21.75 -4.14 -3.55
CA ASP A 26 22.12 -3.88 -4.94
C ASP A 26 21.00 -4.24 -5.92
N ASP A 27 20.27 -5.32 -5.67
CA ASP A 27 19.13 -5.73 -6.52
C ASP A 27 17.95 -4.74 -6.38
N ALA A 28 17.70 -4.25 -5.18
CA ALA A 28 16.69 -3.21 -4.95
C ALA A 28 17.06 -1.89 -5.64
N GLU A 29 18.31 -1.45 -5.54
CA GLU A 29 18.81 -0.26 -6.24
C GLU A 29 18.74 -0.42 -7.77
N GLN A 30 19.07 -1.59 -8.29
CA GLN A 30 18.90 -1.88 -9.71
C GLN A 30 17.42 -1.81 -10.15
N ALA A 31 16.48 -2.27 -9.34
CA ALA A 31 15.07 -2.16 -9.64
C ALA A 31 14.62 -0.69 -9.70
N LEU A 32 15.09 0.15 -8.77
CA LEU A 32 14.84 1.59 -8.81
C LEU A 32 15.47 2.24 -10.04
N MET A 33 16.72 1.91 -10.38
CA MET A 33 17.37 2.44 -11.59
C MET A 33 16.67 2.02 -12.89
N ARG A 34 15.89 0.92 -12.89
CA ARG A 34 15.10 0.45 -14.03
C ARG A 34 13.70 1.06 -14.11
N GLY A 35 13.39 2.02 -13.26
CA GLY A 35 12.13 2.77 -13.29
C GLY A 35 11.22 2.54 -12.09
N GLY A 36 11.68 1.87 -11.04
CA GLY A 36 11.04 1.90 -9.72
C GLY A 36 11.29 3.23 -9.03
N ASP A 37 10.36 3.68 -8.20
CA ASP A 37 10.47 4.93 -7.42
C ASP A 37 10.49 4.66 -5.91
N ILE A 38 9.74 3.66 -5.45
CA ILE A 38 9.48 3.38 -4.05
C ILE A 38 9.62 1.88 -3.80
N ILE A 39 10.16 1.49 -2.66
CA ILE A 39 10.22 0.10 -2.20
C ILE A 39 9.03 -0.18 -1.28
N GLU A 40 8.32 -1.27 -1.49
CA GLU A 40 7.36 -1.83 -0.54
C GLU A 40 7.94 -3.08 0.10
N LEU A 41 8.20 -3.04 1.41
CA LEU A 41 8.63 -4.21 2.17
C LEU A 41 7.41 -5.01 2.63
N ARG A 42 7.23 -6.21 2.07
CA ARG A 42 6.16 -7.15 2.39
C ARG A 42 6.55 -8.00 3.59
N MET A 43 6.59 -7.37 4.77
CA MET A 43 7.01 -7.99 6.03
C MET A 43 6.14 -9.17 6.46
N ASP A 44 4.89 -9.20 6.01
CA ASP A 44 3.99 -10.34 6.18
C ASP A 44 4.47 -11.61 5.47
N THR A 45 5.30 -11.49 4.45
CA THR A 45 5.86 -12.60 3.67
C THR A 45 7.27 -13.00 4.10
N PHE A 46 7.89 -12.27 5.02
CA PHE A 46 9.24 -12.58 5.51
C PHE A 46 9.30 -14.00 6.12
N SER A 47 10.41 -14.67 5.94
CA SER A 47 10.67 -16.00 6.47
C SER A 47 10.68 -16.01 8.01
N ASP A 48 11.26 -14.95 8.61
CA ASP A 48 11.19 -14.66 10.04
C ASP A 48 10.51 -13.31 10.28
N LYS A 49 9.47 -13.32 11.12
CA LYS A 49 8.70 -12.13 11.51
C LYS A 49 9.06 -11.64 12.93
N ALA A 50 10.18 -12.10 13.48
CA ALA A 50 10.71 -11.52 14.71
C ALA A 50 11.08 -10.04 14.49
N THR A 51 10.75 -9.19 15.44
CA THR A 51 10.96 -7.74 15.33
C THR A 51 12.41 -7.39 14.97
N GLY A 52 13.39 -8.11 15.57
CA GLY A 52 14.80 -7.87 15.27
C GLY A 52 15.16 -8.12 13.80
N HIS A 53 14.67 -9.23 13.22
CA HIS A 53 14.89 -9.54 11.81
C HIS A 53 14.20 -8.51 10.89
N VAL A 54 12.96 -8.15 11.19
CA VAL A 54 12.22 -7.14 10.38
C VAL A 54 12.93 -5.79 10.41
N LEU A 55 13.45 -5.36 11.56
CA LEU A 55 14.21 -4.12 11.67
C LEU A 55 15.55 -4.18 10.93
N GLU A 56 16.25 -5.31 10.96
CA GLU A 56 17.47 -5.52 10.19
C GLU A 56 17.21 -5.41 8.68
N GLU A 57 16.17 -6.09 8.19
CA GLU A 57 15.77 -6.02 6.79
C GLU A 57 15.35 -4.61 6.37
N ALA A 58 14.51 -3.92 7.15
CA ALA A 58 14.10 -2.54 6.87
C ALA A 58 15.28 -1.57 6.88
N GLY A 59 16.24 -1.77 7.78
CA GLY A 59 17.44 -0.96 7.90
C GLY A 59 18.33 -0.95 6.64
N LYS A 60 18.26 -2.00 5.81
CA LYS A 60 18.98 -2.06 4.53
C LYS A 60 18.58 -0.94 3.56
N TYR A 61 17.40 -0.35 3.73
CA TYR A 61 16.79 0.60 2.77
C TYR A 61 16.48 1.96 3.41
N ALA A 62 17.01 2.28 4.59
CA ALA A 62 16.63 3.46 5.39
C ALA A 62 16.82 4.83 4.69
N ASP A 63 17.66 4.92 3.67
CA ASP A 63 17.89 6.12 2.85
C ASP A 63 17.07 6.16 1.54
N LEU A 64 16.24 5.16 1.30
CA LEU A 64 15.34 5.06 0.14
C LEU A 64 13.89 5.33 0.56
N PRO A 65 12.99 5.69 -0.37
CA PRO A 65 11.56 5.74 -0.10
C PRO A 65 11.00 4.34 0.17
N VAL A 66 10.51 4.09 1.40
CA VAL A 66 10.05 2.76 1.83
C VAL A 66 8.62 2.80 2.35
N ILE A 67 7.80 1.87 1.88
CA ILE A 67 6.49 1.52 2.44
C ILE A 67 6.64 0.24 3.25
N GLY A 68 6.23 0.24 4.51
CA GLY A 68 6.15 -0.95 5.36
C GLY A 68 4.74 -1.55 5.29
N THR A 69 4.63 -2.80 4.83
CA THR A 69 3.35 -3.51 4.70
C THR A 69 3.38 -4.82 5.49
N ILE A 70 2.37 -5.01 6.36
CA ILE A 70 2.12 -6.27 7.06
C ILE A 70 0.70 -6.71 6.72
N ARG A 71 0.51 -7.29 5.54
CA ARG A 71 -0.79 -7.64 4.98
C ARG A 71 -1.43 -8.82 5.71
N MET A 72 -2.68 -8.64 6.16
CA MET A 72 -3.48 -9.71 6.77
C MET A 72 -3.87 -10.79 5.75
N GLY A 73 -4.09 -12.00 6.27
CA GLY A 73 -4.39 -13.15 5.43
C GLY A 73 -5.69 -13.04 4.64
N GLU A 74 -6.68 -12.41 5.22
CA GLU A 74 -8.00 -12.20 4.62
C GLU A 74 -7.93 -11.30 3.37
N GLU A 75 -6.93 -10.43 3.31
CA GLU A 75 -6.65 -9.58 2.14
C GLU A 75 -5.42 -10.04 1.35
N GLY A 76 -5.18 -11.35 1.29
CA GLY A 76 -4.17 -11.98 0.45
C GLY A 76 -2.74 -11.89 0.95
N GLY A 77 -2.54 -11.51 2.22
CA GLY A 77 -1.22 -11.44 2.85
C GLY A 77 -0.76 -12.73 3.52
N GLY A 78 0.43 -12.68 4.08
CA GLY A 78 1.08 -13.76 4.83
C GLY A 78 0.93 -13.66 6.34
N TRP A 79 0.31 -12.61 6.88
CA TRP A 79 0.12 -12.47 8.32
C TRP A 79 -0.95 -13.44 8.83
N ARG A 80 -0.60 -14.24 9.84
CA ARG A 80 -1.49 -15.26 10.44
C ARG A 80 -1.49 -15.21 11.97
N ASP A 81 -0.78 -14.25 12.55
CA ASP A 81 -0.71 -14.07 14.00
C ASP A 81 -1.81 -13.07 14.48
N ASN A 82 -1.85 -12.81 15.78
CA ASN A 82 -2.82 -11.89 16.35
C ASN A 82 -2.52 -10.42 16.03
N GLU A 83 -3.56 -9.58 16.11
CA GLU A 83 -3.47 -8.16 15.79
C GLU A 83 -2.61 -7.35 16.78
N ALA A 84 -2.55 -7.76 18.05
CA ALA A 84 -1.69 -7.07 19.03
C ALA A 84 -0.20 -7.21 18.67
N ARG A 85 0.21 -8.37 18.17
CA ARG A 85 1.59 -8.57 17.68
C ARG A 85 1.83 -7.80 16.39
N ARG A 86 0.81 -7.71 15.50
CA ARG A 86 0.92 -6.92 14.27
C ARG A 86 1.05 -5.44 14.58
N LEU A 87 0.28 -4.91 15.52
CA LEU A 87 0.40 -3.54 15.99
C LEU A 87 1.81 -3.26 16.54
N ALA A 88 2.30 -4.09 17.45
CA ALA A 88 3.64 -3.94 18.02
C ALA A 88 4.75 -3.97 16.95
N LEU A 89 4.56 -4.74 15.88
CA LEU A 89 5.52 -4.78 14.77
C LEU A 89 5.44 -3.49 13.92
N TYR A 90 4.24 -2.95 13.66
CA TYR A 90 4.10 -1.62 13.02
C TYR A 90 4.78 -0.54 13.85
N GLU A 91 4.52 -0.49 15.16
CA GLU A 91 5.15 0.50 16.05
C GLU A 91 6.67 0.42 16.02
N ALA A 92 7.22 -0.80 16.03
CA ALA A 92 8.67 -1.01 15.99
C ALA A 92 9.31 -0.59 14.67
N VAL A 93 8.67 -0.85 13.52
CA VAL A 93 9.25 -0.57 12.20
C VAL A 93 9.01 0.87 11.73
N MET A 94 8.06 1.57 12.33
CA MET A 94 7.68 2.93 11.94
C MET A 94 8.88 3.89 11.76
N PRO A 95 9.89 3.90 12.65
CA PRO A 95 11.06 4.77 12.49
C PRO A 95 11.98 4.43 11.30
N ALA A 96 11.81 3.25 10.70
CA ALA A 96 12.64 2.75 9.60
C ALA A 96 11.97 2.85 8.22
N VAL A 97 10.72 3.36 8.16
CA VAL A 97 9.93 3.46 6.92
C VAL A 97 9.37 4.87 6.74
N ASN A 98 9.01 5.23 5.51
CA ASN A 98 8.46 6.56 5.18
C ASN A 98 6.93 6.52 5.05
N ALA A 99 6.37 5.34 4.81
CA ALA A 99 4.93 5.09 4.80
C ALA A 99 4.62 3.71 5.37
N VAL A 100 3.39 3.54 5.85
CA VAL A 100 2.82 2.23 6.20
C VAL A 100 1.54 1.99 5.42
N ASP A 101 1.32 0.74 5.04
CA ASP A 101 0.07 0.28 4.41
C ASP A 101 -0.69 -0.59 5.42
N ILE A 102 -1.87 -0.13 5.84
CA ILE A 102 -2.77 -0.82 6.78
C ILE A 102 -4.15 -0.97 6.17
N GLU A 103 -4.78 -2.14 6.33
CA GLU A 103 -6.12 -2.38 5.79
C GLU A 103 -7.16 -1.51 6.49
N LEU A 104 -8.06 -0.93 5.70
CA LEU A 104 -9.24 -0.24 6.22
C LEU A 104 -10.12 -1.18 7.05
N GLY A 105 -10.08 -2.48 6.77
CA GLY A 105 -10.79 -3.53 7.50
C GLY A 105 -10.16 -3.96 8.83
N ALA A 106 -8.95 -3.53 9.16
CA ALA A 106 -8.24 -3.88 10.40
C ALA A 106 -8.76 -3.08 11.62
N ASP A 107 -10.07 -3.16 11.87
CA ASP A 107 -10.79 -2.29 12.83
C ASP A 107 -10.26 -2.34 14.27
N THR A 108 -9.51 -3.39 14.62
CA THR A 108 -8.93 -3.55 15.96
C THR A 108 -7.63 -2.77 16.17
N ILE A 109 -6.89 -2.45 15.11
CA ILE A 109 -5.57 -1.80 15.22
C ILE A 109 -5.36 -0.60 14.28
N ASN A 110 -6.22 -0.40 13.27
CA ASN A 110 -5.96 0.64 12.27
C ASN A 110 -5.87 2.05 12.88
N ARG A 111 -6.68 2.35 13.89
CA ARG A 111 -6.65 3.66 14.57
C ARG A 111 -5.34 3.90 15.31
N GLU A 112 -4.83 2.88 15.99
CA GLU A 112 -3.57 2.92 16.73
C GLU A 112 -2.38 3.06 15.78
N VAL A 113 -2.36 2.29 14.68
CA VAL A 113 -1.33 2.41 13.64
C VAL A 113 -1.33 3.80 13.01
N ILE A 114 -2.52 4.34 12.67
CA ILE A 114 -2.67 5.69 12.10
C ILE A 114 -2.19 6.76 13.10
N ALA A 115 -2.54 6.63 14.38
CA ALA A 115 -2.12 7.57 15.42
C ALA A 115 -0.60 7.57 15.59
N CYS A 116 0.01 6.39 15.69
CA CYS A 116 1.45 6.23 15.81
C CYS A 116 2.19 6.79 14.59
N ALA A 117 1.71 6.49 13.38
CA ALA A 117 2.29 7.01 12.14
C ALA A 117 2.25 8.56 12.08
N ARG A 118 1.12 9.14 12.47
CA ARG A 118 0.93 10.60 12.52
C ARG A 118 1.91 11.27 13.49
N GLU A 119 2.11 10.69 14.67
CA GLU A 119 3.06 11.20 15.67
C GLU A 119 4.50 11.20 15.16
N GLN A 120 4.84 10.25 14.30
CA GLN A 120 6.17 10.10 13.72
C GLN A 120 6.33 10.73 12.34
N GLY A 121 5.27 11.34 11.78
CA GLY A 121 5.30 11.95 10.44
C GLY A 121 5.42 10.94 9.30
N VAL A 122 4.98 9.70 9.52
CA VAL A 122 4.96 8.61 8.54
C VAL A 122 3.65 8.65 7.77
N CYS A 123 3.70 8.56 6.43
CA CYS A 123 2.53 8.55 5.55
C CYS A 123 1.71 7.26 5.75
N VAL A 124 0.39 7.38 5.77
CA VAL A 124 -0.51 6.23 5.93
C VAL A 124 -1.28 5.94 4.66
N ILE A 125 -1.12 4.74 4.13
CA ILE A 125 -1.93 4.18 3.05
C ILE A 125 -3.00 3.28 3.68
N GLY A 126 -4.27 3.71 3.61
CA GLY A 126 -5.41 2.90 4.03
C GLY A 126 -5.88 2.04 2.87
N SER A 127 -5.69 0.73 2.95
CA SER A 127 -5.91 -0.17 1.82
C SER A 127 -7.13 -1.08 1.97
N PHE A 128 -7.65 -1.49 0.82
CA PHE A 128 -8.68 -2.51 0.68
C PHE A 128 -8.36 -3.41 -0.52
N HIS A 129 -8.43 -4.74 -0.32
CA HIS A 129 -8.17 -5.72 -1.37
C HIS A 129 -9.33 -6.71 -1.49
N ASP A 130 -9.81 -6.91 -2.72
CA ASP A 130 -10.78 -7.96 -3.03
C ASP A 130 -10.22 -8.85 -4.15
N PHE A 131 -9.83 -10.07 -3.81
CA PHE A 131 -9.27 -11.03 -4.75
C PHE A 131 -10.34 -11.85 -5.49
N GLY A 132 -11.59 -11.76 -5.07
CA GLY A 132 -12.71 -12.51 -5.65
C GLY A 132 -13.41 -11.77 -6.77
N ALA A 133 -13.58 -10.46 -6.64
CA ALA A 133 -14.36 -9.65 -7.58
C ALA A 133 -13.98 -8.17 -7.54
N THR A 134 -14.48 -7.41 -8.50
CA THR A 134 -14.53 -5.94 -8.39
C THR A 134 -15.83 -5.55 -7.68
N PRO A 135 -15.76 -4.91 -6.50
CA PRO A 135 -16.94 -4.48 -5.76
C PRO A 135 -17.81 -3.51 -6.56
N ASP A 136 -19.08 -3.42 -6.18
CA ASP A 136 -19.97 -2.41 -6.73
C ASP A 136 -19.56 -0.99 -6.31
N ARG A 137 -20.15 0.00 -6.99
CA ARG A 137 -19.81 1.42 -6.76
C ARG A 137 -20.08 1.88 -5.33
N SER A 138 -21.14 1.38 -4.71
CA SER A 138 -21.51 1.75 -3.35
C SER A 138 -20.49 1.22 -2.33
N THR A 139 -19.96 0.03 -2.55
CA THR A 139 -18.92 -0.56 -1.71
C THR A 139 -17.58 0.19 -1.89
N LEU A 140 -17.19 0.52 -3.13
CA LEU A 140 -15.99 1.32 -3.39
C LEU A 140 -16.06 2.69 -2.68
N ASN A 141 -17.21 3.38 -2.79
CA ASN A 141 -17.42 4.67 -2.13
C ASN A 141 -17.36 4.54 -0.58
N ARG A 142 -17.95 3.48 0.00
CA ARG A 142 -17.83 3.24 1.45
C ARG A 142 -16.40 3.04 1.91
N MET A 143 -15.56 2.36 1.11
CA MET A 143 -14.14 2.19 1.45
C MET A 143 -13.40 3.53 1.40
N LEU A 144 -13.68 4.35 0.40
CA LEU A 144 -13.15 5.70 0.30
C LEU A 144 -13.55 6.56 1.52
N GLU A 145 -14.85 6.61 1.82
CA GLU A 145 -15.39 7.35 2.97
C GLU A 145 -14.80 6.87 4.29
N LYS A 146 -14.62 5.54 4.45
CA LYS A 146 -13.97 4.95 5.63
C LYS A 146 -12.53 5.40 5.76
N GLY A 147 -11.75 5.39 4.67
CA GLY A 147 -10.36 5.87 4.66
C GLY A 147 -10.26 7.36 5.04
N VAL A 148 -11.10 8.20 4.43
CA VAL A 148 -11.19 9.63 4.74
C VAL A 148 -11.57 9.86 6.21
N ALA A 149 -12.56 9.13 6.72
CA ALA A 149 -13.01 9.24 8.12
C ALA A 149 -11.96 8.76 9.13
N LEU A 150 -11.13 7.78 8.77
CA LEU A 150 -9.98 7.34 9.57
C LEU A 150 -8.83 8.35 9.52
N GLY A 151 -8.80 9.22 8.51
CA GLY A 151 -7.76 10.22 8.31
C GLY A 151 -6.46 9.64 7.76
N VAL A 152 -6.54 8.62 6.90
CA VAL A 152 -5.37 8.15 6.15
C VAL A 152 -4.96 9.18 5.09
N ASP A 153 -3.69 9.19 4.72
CA ASP A 153 -3.17 10.13 3.73
C ASP A 153 -3.53 9.73 2.29
N ILE A 154 -3.59 8.43 2.03
CA ILE A 154 -3.89 7.85 0.72
C ILE A 154 -4.86 6.68 0.90
N VAL A 155 -5.91 6.62 0.11
CA VAL A 155 -6.78 5.43 0.05
C VAL A 155 -6.33 4.55 -1.12
N LYS A 156 -6.14 3.26 -0.85
CA LYS A 156 -5.74 2.27 -1.88
C LYS A 156 -6.83 1.21 -2.02
N VAL A 157 -7.26 1.01 -3.26
CA VAL A 157 -8.20 -0.06 -3.64
C VAL A 157 -7.54 -0.96 -4.68
N ALA A 158 -7.44 -2.25 -4.37
CA ALA A 158 -7.00 -3.27 -5.32
C ALA A 158 -8.08 -4.35 -5.43
N ALA A 159 -8.63 -4.56 -6.62
CA ALA A 159 -9.73 -5.50 -6.81
C ALA A 159 -9.53 -6.39 -8.03
N HIS A 160 -10.00 -7.64 -7.94
CA HIS A 160 -9.95 -8.57 -9.06
C HIS A 160 -10.84 -8.09 -10.21
N CYS A 161 -10.24 -8.01 -11.39
CA CYS A 161 -10.91 -7.57 -12.62
C CYS A 161 -11.13 -8.78 -13.53
N ALA A 162 -12.38 -9.23 -13.62
CA ALA A 162 -12.75 -10.37 -14.46
C ALA A 162 -13.04 -9.97 -15.91
N GLY A 163 -13.39 -8.70 -16.16
CA GLY A 163 -13.75 -8.25 -17.50
C GLY A 163 -13.75 -6.74 -17.70
N PRO A 164 -14.11 -6.29 -18.91
CA PRO A 164 -14.08 -4.87 -19.27
C PRO A 164 -14.98 -3.98 -18.39
N ASP A 165 -16.10 -4.49 -17.89
CA ASP A 165 -17.04 -3.71 -17.07
C ASP A 165 -16.44 -3.43 -15.68
N ASP A 166 -15.68 -4.37 -15.13
CA ASP A 166 -14.94 -4.18 -13.89
C ASP A 166 -13.85 -3.10 -14.07
N LEU A 167 -13.11 -3.19 -15.18
CA LEU A 167 -12.09 -2.18 -15.50
C LEU A 167 -12.69 -0.78 -15.65
N ARG A 168 -13.85 -0.66 -16.33
CA ARG A 168 -14.58 0.60 -16.46
C ARG A 168 -15.07 1.13 -15.10
N ARG A 169 -15.55 0.23 -14.23
CA ARG A 169 -16.00 0.59 -12.88
C ARG A 169 -14.88 1.17 -12.04
N LEU A 170 -13.69 0.52 -12.02
CA LEU A 170 -12.53 1.01 -11.30
C LEU A 170 -11.97 2.31 -11.90
N ALA A 171 -11.90 2.42 -13.23
CA ALA A 171 -11.50 3.66 -13.90
C ALA A 171 -12.47 4.81 -13.59
N GLY A 172 -13.78 4.56 -13.67
CA GLY A 172 -14.80 5.53 -13.31
C GLY A 172 -14.73 5.97 -11.84
N PHE A 173 -14.50 5.02 -10.91
CA PHE A 173 -14.28 5.34 -9.50
C PHE A 173 -13.08 6.26 -9.28
N LEU A 174 -11.96 5.99 -9.95
CA LEU A 174 -10.77 6.83 -9.88
C LEU A 174 -11.02 8.26 -10.40
N ILE A 175 -11.65 8.38 -11.59
CA ILE A 175 -11.92 9.67 -12.23
C ILE A 175 -12.88 10.53 -11.39
N GLU A 176 -13.94 9.93 -10.86
CA GLU A 176 -14.97 10.64 -10.07
C GLU A 176 -14.47 11.12 -8.71
N ASN A 177 -13.37 10.54 -8.21
CA ASN A 177 -12.78 10.88 -6.91
C ASN A 177 -11.37 11.48 -7.06
N SER A 178 -11.10 12.15 -8.17
CA SER A 178 -9.78 12.72 -8.49
C SER A 178 -9.26 13.76 -7.49
N ASP A 179 -10.13 14.35 -6.68
CA ASP A 179 -9.76 15.31 -5.62
C ASP A 179 -9.26 14.62 -4.34
N THR A 180 -9.37 13.30 -4.26
CA THR A 180 -8.90 12.51 -3.11
C THR A 180 -7.63 11.76 -3.49
N PRO A 181 -6.60 11.74 -2.62
CA PRO A 181 -5.40 10.94 -2.87
C PRO A 181 -5.73 9.44 -2.95
N LEU A 182 -5.67 8.89 -4.16
CA LEU A 182 -6.11 7.53 -4.47
C LEU A 182 -5.02 6.70 -5.14
N VAL A 183 -5.01 5.42 -4.81
CA VAL A 183 -4.36 4.35 -5.58
C VAL A 183 -5.42 3.34 -5.97
N VAL A 184 -5.62 3.12 -7.25
CA VAL A 184 -6.57 2.13 -7.76
C VAL A 184 -5.84 1.12 -8.64
N ILE A 185 -6.01 -0.16 -8.33
CA ILE A 185 -5.34 -1.26 -9.01
C ILE A 185 -6.40 -2.30 -9.43
N ALA A 186 -6.48 -2.59 -10.72
CA ALA A 186 -7.21 -3.76 -11.18
C ALA A 186 -6.25 -4.97 -11.20
N MET A 187 -6.60 -6.01 -10.44
CA MET A 187 -5.82 -7.24 -10.35
C MET A 187 -6.26 -8.26 -11.41
N GLY A 188 -5.41 -9.25 -11.68
CA GLY A 188 -5.65 -10.28 -12.66
C GLY A 188 -5.23 -9.89 -14.08
N GLY A 189 -5.32 -10.83 -15.02
CA GLY A 189 -4.82 -10.64 -16.39
C GLY A 189 -5.48 -9.50 -17.15
N MET A 190 -6.79 -9.32 -16.99
CA MET A 190 -7.53 -8.19 -17.59
C MET A 190 -7.12 -6.84 -16.98
N GLY A 191 -6.76 -6.85 -15.68
CA GLY A 191 -6.37 -5.64 -14.96
C GLY A 191 -4.94 -5.15 -15.25
N MET A 192 -4.10 -5.92 -15.93
CA MET A 192 -2.69 -5.58 -16.15
C MET A 192 -2.50 -4.19 -16.77
N MET A 193 -3.37 -3.79 -17.70
CA MET A 193 -3.35 -2.47 -18.32
C MET A 193 -3.57 -1.33 -17.32
N SER A 194 -4.22 -1.58 -16.19
CA SER A 194 -4.42 -0.56 -15.16
C SER A 194 -3.11 -0.03 -14.57
N ARG A 195 -2.06 -0.86 -14.55
CA ARG A 195 -0.73 -0.47 -14.05
C ARG A 195 -0.11 0.67 -14.85
N VAL A 196 -0.46 0.78 -16.13
CA VAL A 196 0.04 1.83 -17.03
C VAL A 196 -1.00 2.94 -17.19
N PHE A 197 -2.29 2.59 -17.28
CA PHE A 197 -3.34 3.53 -17.65
C PHE A 197 -3.93 4.29 -16.47
N PHE A 198 -4.16 3.64 -15.31
CA PHE A 198 -4.74 4.31 -14.13
C PHE A 198 -3.85 5.42 -13.56
N PRO A 199 -2.51 5.31 -13.54
CA PRO A 199 -1.66 6.44 -13.19
C PRO A 199 -1.88 7.68 -14.06
N ALA A 200 -2.13 7.49 -15.38
CA ALA A 200 -2.47 8.59 -16.26
C ALA A 200 -3.86 9.21 -15.98
N LEU A 201 -4.72 8.50 -15.22
CA LEU A 201 -6.03 8.99 -14.75
C LEU A 201 -5.98 9.53 -13.30
N GLY A 202 -4.81 9.57 -12.66
CA GLY A 202 -4.65 10.12 -11.32
C GLY A 202 -4.36 9.12 -10.19
N SER A 203 -4.20 7.79 -10.47
CA SER A 203 -3.71 6.85 -9.46
C SER A 203 -2.28 7.21 -9.07
N LEU A 204 -2.03 7.48 -7.78
CA LEU A 204 -0.74 8.01 -7.31
C LEU A 204 0.40 7.01 -7.43
N LEU A 205 0.10 5.71 -7.27
CA LEU A 205 1.06 4.61 -7.26
C LEU A 205 0.60 3.48 -8.22
N THR A 206 1.56 2.70 -8.69
CA THR A 206 1.31 1.49 -9.47
C THR A 206 2.28 0.37 -9.10
#